data_da31c6009a820160bf02314c92ba66d2
#
_entry.id   da31c6009a820160bf02314c92ba66d2
#
_cell.length_a   1.000
_cell.length_b   1.000
_cell.length_c   1.000
_cell.angle_alpha   90.00
_cell.angle_beta   90.00
_cell.angle_gamma   90.00
#
_symmetry.space_group_name_H-M   'P 1'
#
loop_
_entity.id
_entity.type
_entity.pdbx_description
1 polymer ?
#
loop_
_entity_poly.entity_id
_entity_poly.type
_entity_poly.pdbx_seq_one_letter_code
_entity_poly.pdbx_strand_id
1 'polypeptide(L)'
;MHHVQEARHAPAVELGASIVDIEIGTTKLTPAMNLIKGRASCLVSHHDFQGTPPIEGLEEIVRREISAGADICKVVTTANSPDDNLTMLQLIARFPQVRLVSLAMGNLGLASRILCPMAGGDFTYASIERDKESAPGQITVSELVKIYQMVGAWGTET
;
A
#
# COMPACT_ATOMS: atom_id res chain seq x y z
N MET A 1 9.27 -1.86 20.20
CA MET A 1 9.37 -0.73 19.24
C MET A 1 8.02 -0.11 18.85
N HIS A 2 6.90 -0.41 19.56
CA HIS A 2 5.54 0.03 19.15
C HIS A 2 5.10 1.43 19.68
N HIS A 3 5.78 1.99 20.68
CA HIS A 3 5.36 3.27 21.29
C HIS A 3 5.68 4.54 20.49
N VAL A 4 6.52 4.48 19.49
CA VAL A 4 6.99 5.67 18.72
C VAL A 4 6.03 6.05 17.59
N GLN A 5 5.22 5.12 17.08
CA GLN A 5 4.28 5.39 15.97
C GLN A 5 3.06 6.21 16.44
N GLU A 6 2.53 5.94 17.62
CA GLU A 6 1.29 6.58 18.11
C GLU A 6 1.39 8.10 18.30
N ALA A 7 2.57 8.59 18.65
CA ALA A 7 2.79 10.03 18.90
C ALA A 7 2.92 10.88 17.62
N ARG A 8 2.93 10.26 16.43
CA ARG A 8 3.23 10.95 15.16
C ARG A 8 2.01 11.29 14.29
N HIS A 9 0.87 10.65 14.51
CA HIS A 9 -0.30 10.81 13.64
C HIS A 9 -0.98 12.18 13.79
N ALA A 10 -1.21 12.65 15.01
CA ALA A 10 -1.81 13.95 15.25
C ALA A 10 -0.93 15.11 14.73
N PRO A 11 0.40 15.15 15.01
CA PRO A 11 1.29 16.16 14.42
C PRO A 11 1.33 16.14 12.89
N ALA A 12 1.26 14.96 12.25
CA ALA A 12 1.26 14.86 10.80
C ALA A 12 0.04 15.57 10.17
N VAL A 13 -1.14 15.38 10.76
CA VAL A 13 -2.37 16.05 10.30
C VAL A 13 -2.29 17.56 10.52
N GLU A 14 -1.75 18.01 11.63
CA GLU A 14 -1.54 19.45 11.92
C GLU A 14 -0.58 20.09 10.94
N LEU A 15 0.38 19.34 10.43
CA LEU A 15 1.33 19.76 9.39
C LEU A 15 0.78 19.62 7.96
N GLY A 16 -0.49 19.24 7.78
CA GLY A 16 -1.17 19.21 6.50
C GLY A 16 -1.08 17.88 5.73
N ALA A 17 -0.80 16.77 6.41
CA ALA A 17 -0.85 15.45 5.77
C ALA A 17 -2.28 15.16 5.29
N SER A 18 -2.43 14.79 4.01
CA SER A 18 -3.71 14.43 3.40
C SER A 18 -4.08 12.98 3.61
N ILE A 19 -3.09 12.10 3.83
CA ILE A 19 -3.25 10.67 4.08
C ILE A 19 -2.34 10.31 5.25
N VAL A 20 -2.86 9.53 6.20
CA VAL A 20 -2.10 8.97 7.32
C VAL A 20 -2.21 7.46 7.32
N ASP A 21 -1.06 6.78 7.28
CA ASP A 21 -0.95 5.32 7.27
C ASP A 21 -0.86 4.79 8.71
N ILE A 22 -1.75 3.86 9.07
CA ILE A 22 -1.81 3.20 10.38
C ILE A 22 -1.85 1.70 10.18
N GLU A 23 -0.88 1.00 10.77
CA GLU A 23 -0.86 -0.46 10.76
C GLU A 23 -2.06 -1.04 11.53
N ILE A 24 -2.78 -2.01 10.92
CA ILE A 24 -4.00 -2.61 11.50
C ILE A 24 -3.74 -3.30 12.85
N GLY A 25 -2.53 -3.80 13.07
CA GLY A 25 -2.10 -4.40 14.33
C GLY A 25 -1.86 -3.42 15.48
N THR A 26 -2.03 -2.11 15.26
CA THR A 26 -1.84 -1.09 16.28
C THR A 26 -2.88 -1.21 17.40
N THR A 27 -2.44 -1.30 18.65
CA THR A 27 -3.30 -1.49 19.82
C THR A 27 -4.28 -0.33 20.06
N LYS A 28 -4.00 0.84 19.53
CA LYS A 28 -4.82 2.07 19.61
C LYS A 28 -5.34 2.50 18.23
N LEU A 29 -5.67 1.56 17.36
CA LEU A 29 -6.16 1.85 16.01
C LEU A 29 -7.36 2.81 16.04
N THR A 30 -8.43 2.47 16.74
CA THR A 30 -9.66 3.28 16.81
C THR A 30 -9.41 4.70 17.37
N PRO A 31 -8.71 4.89 18.48
CA PRO A 31 -8.34 6.23 18.94
C PRO A 31 -7.52 7.02 17.92
N ALA A 32 -6.55 6.41 17.26
CA ALA A 32 -5.73 7.06 16.24
C ALA A 32 -6.57 7.50 15.03
N MET A 33 -7.45 6.62 14.53
CA MET A 33 -8.37 6.93 13.44
C MET A 33 -9.30 8.09 13.77
N ASN A 34 -9.82 8.14 15.00
CA ASN A 34 -10.71 9.23 15.44
C ASN A 34 -10.02 10.61 15.45
N LEU A 35 -8.71 10.67 15.68
CA LEU A 35 -7.91 11.90 15.60
C LEU A 35 -7.74 12.41 14.16
N ILE A 36 -7.80 11.50 13.19
CA ILE A 36 -7.55 11.77 11.77
C ILE A 36 -8.86 12.07 11.04
N LYS A 37 -9.96 11.42 11.45
CA LYS A 37 -11.26 11.46 10.79
C LYS A 37 -11.75 12.89 10.54
N GLY A 38 -12.11 13.17 9.28
CA GLY A 38 -12.57 14.49 8.83
C GLY A 38 -11.46 15.54 8.62
N ARG A 39 -10.18 15.16 8.82
CA ARG A 39 -9.00 16.03 8.63
C ARG A 39 -8.05 15.49 7.58
N ALA A 40 -7.90 14.17 7.49
CA ALA A 40 -7.11 13.46 6.50
C ALA A 40 -7.76 12.11 6.20
N SER A 41 -7.42 11.48 5.07
CA SER A 41 -7.79 10.10 4.77
C SER A 41 -7.00 9.13 5.63
N CYS A 42 -7.68 8.15 6.21
CA CYS A 42 -7.05 7.08 6.97
C CYS A 42 -6.73 5.90 6.06
N LEU A 43 -5.44 5.66 5.83
CA LEU A 43 -4.97 4.45 5.22
C LEU A 43 -4.70 3.43 6.34
N VAL A 44 -5.39 2.28 6.29
CA VAL A 44 -5.10 1.18 7.21
C VAL A 44 -4.28 0.15 6.45
N SER A 45 -3.15 -0.24 7.03
CA SER A 45 -2.18 -1.12 6.37
C SER A 45 -1.93 -2.41 7.13
N HIS A 46 -1.62 -3.46 6.37
CA HIS A 46 -1.09 -4.74 6.85
C HIS A 46 0.19 -5.08 6.10
N HIS A 47 1.21 -5.51 6.85
CA HIS A 47 2.48 -5.95 6.29
C HIS A 47 2.80 -7.37 6.72
N ASP A 48 2.98 -8.28 5.75
CA ASP A 48 3.51 -9.62 5.98
C ASP A 48 4.95 -9.72 5.44
N PHE A 49 5.90 -9.81 6.36
CA PHE A 49 7.32 -9.88 6.02
C PHE A 49 7.81 -11.32 5.77
N GLN A 50 6.95 -12.33 5.92
CA GLN A 50 7.32 -13.73 5.77
C GLN A 50 6.94 -14.31 4.40
N GLY A 51 5.83 -13.83 3.81
CA GLY A 51 5.36 -14.37 2.55
C GLY A 51 4.06 -13.75 2.08
N THR A 52 3.47 -14.37 1.06
CA THR A 52 2.17 -14.00 0.52
C THR A 52 1.18 -15.12 0.86
N PRO A 53 0.21 -14.87 1.76
CA PRO A 53 -0.83 -15.84 2.07
C PRO A 53 -1.71 -16.18 0.86
N PRO A 54 -2.46 -17.29 0.91
CA PRO A 54 -3.52 -17.56 -0.06
C PRO A 54 -4.52 -16.41 -0.17
N ILE A 55 -5.16 -16.29 -1.34
CA ILE A 55 -6.06 -15.16 -1.66
C ILE A 55 -7.16 -14.97 -0.62
N GLU A 56 -7.72 -16.03 -0.06
CA GLU A 56 -8.76 -15.99 0.96
C GLU A 56 -8.27 -15.30 2.25
N GLY A 57 -7.03 -15.56 2.64
CA GLY A 57 -6.39 -14.90 3.78
C GLY A 57 -6.18 -13.40 3.55
N LEU A 58 -5.79 -13.03 2.34
CA LEU A 58 -5.63 -11.62 1.94
C LEU A 58 -6.99 -10.90 1.89
N GLU A 59 -8.03 -11.55 1.38
CA GLU A 59 -9.39 -11.00 1.38
C GLU A 59 -9.89 -10.72 2.81
N GLU A 60 -9.59 -11.62 3.76
CA GLU A 60 -9.97 -11.40 5.16
C GLU A 60 -9.23 -10.19 5.77
N ILE A 61 -7.97 -9.98 5.42
CA ILE A 61 -7.22 -8.79 5.83
C ILE A 61 -7.93 -7.53 5.33
N VAL A 62 -8.26 -7.45 4.03
CA VAL A 62 -8.97 -6.29 3.46
C VAL A 62 -10.31 -6.06 4.15
N ARG A 63 -11.10 -7.13 4.42
CA ARG A 63 -12.38 -6.99 5.14
C ARG A 63 -12.19 -6.43 6.55
N ARG A 64 -11.11 -6.80 7.23
CA ARG A 64 -10.78 -6.26 8.56
C ARG A 64 -10.39 -4.78 8.48
N GLU A 65 -9.63 -4.36 7.47
CA GLU A 65 -9.27 -2.95 7.24
C GLU A 65 -10.53 -2.12 6.95
N ILE A 66 -11.44 -2.61 6.10
CA ILE A 66 -12.73 -1.98 5.83
C ILE A 66 -13.57 -1.86 7.12
N SER A 67 -13.65 -2.94 7.89
CA SER A 67 -14.42 -2.97 9.15
C SER A 67 -13.84 -2.04 10.21
N ALA A 68 -12.54 -1.79 10.17
CA ALA A 68 -11.89 -0.79 11.01
C ALA A 68 -12.22 0.65 10.59
N GLY A 69 -12.77 0.87 9.39
CA GLY A 69 -13.15 2.18 8.87
C GLY A 69 -12.08 2.84 8.01
N ALA A 70 -11.25 2.06 7.32
CA ALA A 70 -10.25 2.57 6.38
C ALA A 70 -10.90 3.34 5.23
N ASP A 71 -10.36 4.50 4.88
CA ASP A 71 -10.66 5.19 3.62
C ASP A 71 -9.87 4.57 2.46
N ILE A 72 -8.67 4.05 2.77
CA ILE A 72 -7.79 3.33 1.85
C ILE A 72 -7.29 2.08 2.58
N CYS A 73 -7.44 0.92 1.95
CA CYS A 73 -6.86 -0.34 2.42
C CYS A 73 -5.47 -0.54 1.80
N LYS A 74 -4.53 -1.12 2.57
CA LYS A 74 -3.19 -1.40 2.06
C LYS A 74 -2.68 -2.74 2.55
N VAL A 75 -2.53 -3.69 1.64
CA VAL A 75 -1.97 -5.01 1.91
C VAL A 75 -0.62 -5.14 1.23
N VAL A 76 0.42 -5.35 2.02
CA VAL A 76 1.79 -5.51 1.55
C VAL A 76 2.35 -6.83 2.07
N THR A 77 2.81 -7.68 1.17
CA THR A 77 3.39 -8.99 1.51
C THR A 77 4.84 -9.09 1.05
N THR A 78 5.50 -10.19 1.29
CA THR A 78 6.82 -10.51 0.74
C THR A 78 6.67 -11.57 -0.34
N ALA A 79 7.15 -11.30 -1.56
CA ALA A 79 7.12 -12.29 -2.62
C ALA A 79 8.20 -13.37 -2.40
N ASN A 80 7.78 -14.60 -2.23
CA ASN A 80 8.64 -15.80 -2.19
C ASN A 80 8.67 -16.51 -3.55
N SER A 81 7.72 -16.21 -4.42
CA SER A 81 7.67 -16.68 -5.80
C SER A 81 7.18 -15.58 -6.75
N PRO A 82 7.44 -15.67 -8.08
CA PRO A 82 6.85 -14.76 -9.06
C PRO A 82 5.32 -14.78 -9.06
N ASP A 83 4.69 -15.91 -8.74
CA ASP A 83 3.22 -16.07 -8.74
C ASP A 83 2.54 -15.24 -7.64
N ASP A 84 3.27 -14.88 -6.58
CA ASP A 84 2.77 -14.02 -5.53
C ASP A 84 2.31 -12.64 -6.07
N ASN A 85 2.95 -12.17 -7.15
CA ASN A 85 2.50 -10.94 -7.81
C ASN A 85 1.08 -11.08 -8.39
N LEU A 86 0.76 -12.24 -8.98
CA LEU A 86 -0.57 -12.49 -9.53
C LEU A 86 -1.62 -12.52 -8.42
N THR A 87 -1.30 -13.13 -7.29
CA THR A 87 -2.17 -13.15 -6.11
C THR A 87 -2.46 -11.73 -5.61
N MET A 88 -1.43 -10.88 -5.51
CA MET A 88 -1.60 -9.49 -5.08
C MET A 88 -2.43 -8.67 -6.07
N LEU A 89 -2.27 -8.86 -7.38
CA LEU A 89 -3.06 -8.18 -8.39
C LEU A 89 -4.51 -8.70 -8.44
N GLN A 90 -4.72 -10.00 -8.25
CA GLN A 90 -6.07 -10.59 -8.13
C GLN A 90 -6.83 -10.02 -6.94
N LEU A 91 -6.16 -9.73 -5.82
CA LEU A 91 -6.79 -9.12 -4.66
C LEU A 91 -7.48 -7.79 -5.01
N ILE A 92 -6.84 -6.97 -5.86
CA ILE A 92 -7.42 -5.69 -6.33
C ILE A 92 -8.74 -5.96 -7.07
N ALA A 93 -8.75 -6.94 -7.99
CA ALA A 93 -9.93 -7.28 -8.78
C ALA A 93 -11.08 -7.85 -7.93
N ARG A 94 -10.79 -8.41 -6.74
CA ARG A 94 -11.81 -8.90 -5.80
C ARG A 94 -12.53 -7.78 -5.04
N PHE A 95 -11.94 -6.58 -4.99
CA PHE A 95 -12.47 -5.42 -4.26
C PHE A 95 -12.58 -4.16 -5.14
N PRO A 96 -13.33 -4.20 -6.27
CA PRO A 96 -13.34 -3.12 -7.25
C PRO A 96 -13.96 -1.81 -6.73
N GLN A 97 -14.64 -1.84 -5.59
CA GLN A 97 -15.26 -0.67 -4.96
C GLN A 97 -14.43 -0.09 -3.80
N VAL A 98 -13.28 -0.70 -3.50
CA VAL A 98 -12.41 -0.31 -2.39
C VAL A 98 -11.16 0.36 -2.95
N ARG A 99 -10.79 1.51 -2.38
CA ARG A 99 -9.46 2.07 -2.62
C ARG A 99 -8.43 1.16 -1.98
N LEU A 100 -7.73 0.39 -2.78
CA LEU A 100 -6.83 -0.66 -2.32
C LEU A 100 -5.44 -0.52 -2.94
N VAL A 101 -4.42 -0.54 -2.09
CA VAL A 101 -3.03 -0.74 -2.49
C VAL A 101 -2.65 -2.18 -2.16
N SER A 102 -2.29 -2.97 -3.16
CA SER A 102 -1.91 -4.38 -3.01
C SER A 102 -0.65 -4.66 -3.80
N LEU A 103 0.43 -4.97 -3.11
CA LEU A 103 1.73 -5.23 -3.71
C LEU A 103 2.60 -6.12 -2.84
N ALA A 104 3.58 -6.79 -3.45
CA ALA A 104 4.58 -7.57 -2.74
C ALA A 104 5.94 -6.85 -2.70
N MET A 105 6.66 -7.06 -1.61
CA MET A 105 8.04 -6.62 -1.39
C MET A 105 9.04 -7.62 -1.94
N GLY A 106 10.30 -7.22 -1.97
CA GLY A 106 11.43 -8.01 -2.44
C GLY A 106 11.59 -7.97 -3.96
N ASN A 107 12.70 -8.50 -4.44
CA ASN A 107 13.04 -8.46 -5.87
C ASN A 107 12.02 -9.22 -6.74
N LEU A 108 11.42 -10.28 -6.20
CA LEU A 108 10.38 -11.07 -6.90
C LEU A 108 9.03 -10.35 -6.92
N GLY A 109 8.79 -9.38 -6.02
CA GLY A 109 7.53 -8.64 -5.89
C GLY A 109 7.40 -7.40 -6.79
N LEU A 110 8.44 -7.07 -7.56
CA LEU A 110 8.49 -5.85 -8.36
C LEU A 110 7.32 -5.72 -9.35
N ALA A 111 6.88 -6.82 -9.95
CA ALA A 111 5.81 -6.80 -10.93
C ALA A 111 4.48 -6.30 -10.34
N SER A 112 4.08 -6.79 -9.17
CA SER A 112 2.85 -6.32 -8.50
C SER A 112 2.93 -4.84 -8.12
N ARG A 113 4.10 -4.36 -7.72
CA ARG A 113 4.33 -2.94 -7.41
C ARG A 113 4.11 -2.05 -8.64
N ILE A 114 4.69 -2.43 -9.79
CA ILE A 114 4.52 -1.68 -11.05
C ILE A 114 3.07 -1.76 -11.53
N LEU A 115 2.47 -2.94 -11.49
CA LEU A 115 1.17 -3.19 -12.10
C LEU A 115 -0.02 -2.84 -11.18
N CYS A 116 0.19 -2.57 -9.90
CA CYS A 116 -0.88 -2.26 -8.95
C CYS A 116 -1.83 -1.16 -9.47
N PRO A 117 -1.38 0.04 -9.87
CA PRO A 117 -2.28 1.07 -10.39
C PRO A 117 -2.94 0.66 -11.71
N MET A 118 -2.24 -0.08 -12.57
CA MET A 118 -2.78 -0.54 -13.86
C MET A 118 -3.88 -1.60 -13.68
N ALA A 119 -3.83 -2.36 -12.58
CA ALA A 119 -4.85 -3.35 -12.20
C ALA A 119 -6.06 -2.72 -11.47
N GLY A 120 -6.07 -1.40 -11.29
CA GLY A 120 -7.12 -0.68 -10.57
C GLY A 120 -6.80 -0.41 -9.10
N GLY A 121 -5.57 -0.67 -8.66
CA GLY A 121 -5.09 -0.26 -7.33
C GLY A 121 -4.97 1.26 -7.21
N ASP A 122 -5.11 1.78 -6.01
CA ASP A 122 -5.21 3.22 -5.75
C ASP A 122 -3.93 3.97 -6.12
N PHE A 123 -2.76 3.45 -5.71
CA PHE A 123 -1.43 3.97 -6.06
C PHE A 123 -0.33 2.94 -5.78
N THR A 124 0.90 3.31 -6.05
CA THR A 124 2.09 2.52 -5.74
C THR A 124 3.18 3.36 -5.09
N TYR A 125 4.27 2.72 -4.70
CA TYR A 125 5.41 3.35 -4.04
C TYR A 125 6.67 3.20 -4.87
N ALA A 126 7.43 4.26 -5.00
CA ALA A 126 8.75 4.30 -5.62
C ALA A 126 9.71 5.12 -4.75
N SER A 127 11.00 4.86 -4.84
CA SER A 127 12.02 5.64 -4.14
C SER A 127 12.36 6.93 -4.92
N ILE A 128 12.80 7.96 -4.23
CA ILE A 128 13.28 9.19 -4.86
C ILE A 128 14.61 8.91 -5.58
N GLU A 129 15.49 8.15 -4.93
CA GLU A 129 16.83 7.83 -5.40
C GLU A 129 17.15 6.36 -5.09
N ARG A 130 18.13 5.79 -5.80
CA ARG A 130 18.70 4.49 -5.44
C ARG A 130 19.35 4.57 -4.07
N ASP A 131 19.35 3.46 -3.36
CA ASP A 131 19.86 3.31 -1.98
C ASP A 131 19.08 4.12 -0.92
N LYS A 132 17.90 4.66 -1.30
CA LYS A 132 16.95 5.34 -0.39
C LYS A 132 15.56 4.69 -0.40
N GLU A 133 15.51 3.40 -0.71
CA GLU A 133 14.27 2.63 -0.71
C GLU A 133 13.73 2.50 0.71
N SER A 134 12.43 2.76 0.88
CA SER A 134 11.74 2.54 2.16
C SER A 134 11.33 1.08 2.37
N ALA A 135 11.38 0.26 1.30
CA ALA A 135 11.10 -1.17 1.34
C ALA A 135 11.86 -1.90 0.24
N PRO A 136 12.27 -3.18 0.47
CA PRO A 136 12.96 -3.98 -0.54
C PRO A 136 12.17 -4.09 -1.85
N GLY A 137 12.89 -4.04 -2.98
CA GLY A 137 12.31 -4.18 -4.32
C GLY A 137 11.64 -2.90 -4.86
N GLN A 138 11.84 -1.75 -4.24
CA GLN A 138 11.44 -0.48 -4.86
C GLN A 138 12.39 -0.10 -6.00
N ILE A 139 11.79 0.48 -7.05
CA ILE A 139 12.53 1.18 -8.10
C ILE A 139 12.37 2.69 -7.88
N THR A 140 13.19 3.48 -8.57
CA THR A 140 13.08 4.94 -8.48
C THR A 140 11.85 5.46 -9.22
N VAL A 141 11.37 6.64 -8.84
CA VAL A 141 10.29 7.34 -9.55
C VAL A 141 10.62 7.49 -11.03
N SER A 142 11.86 7.85 -11.38
CA SER A 142 12.26 8.01 -12.77
C SER A 142 12.23 6.71 -13.58
N GLU A 143 12.55 5.57 -12.96
CA GLU A 143 12.44 4.25 -13.60
C GLU A 143 10.98 3.86 -13.79
N LEU A 144 10.14 4.06 -12.76
CA LEU A 144 8.72 3.76 -12.83
C LEU A 144 8.00 4.59 -13.91
N VAL A 145 8.28 5.88 -14.00
CA VAL A 145 7.73 6.77 -15.04
C VAL A 145 8.11 6.28 -16.45
N LYS A 146 9.37 5.89 -16.67
CA LYS A 146 9.80 5.32 -17.95
C LYS A 146 9.04 4.05 -18.32
N ILE A 147 8.83 3.15 -17.34
CA ILE A 147 8.07 1.93 -17.56
C ILE A 147 6.62 2.28 -17.97
N TYR A 148 5.96 3.18 -17.26
CA TYR A 148 4.60 3.59 -17.56
C TYR A 148 4.46 4.27 -18.92
N GLN A 149 5.44 5.07 -19.34
CA GLN A 149 5.50 5.63 -20.68
C GLN A 149 5.64 4.54 -21.77
N MET A 150 6.50 3.55 -21.52
CA MET A 150 6.72 2.44 -22.47
C MET A 150 5.47 1.57 -22.66
N VAL A 151 4.67 1.36 -21.62
CA VAL A 151 3.44 0.56 -21.67
C VAL A 151 2.18 1.38 -21.98
N GLY A 152 2.33 2.70 -22.20
CA GLY A 152 1.20 3.60 -22.50
C GLY A 152 0.25 3.84 -21.32
N ALA A 153 0.68 3.56 -20.08
CA ALA A 153 -0.11 3.77 -18.88
C ALA A 153 -0.04 5.22 -18.36
N TRP A 154 0.91 6.01 -18.84
CA TRP A 154 1.05 7.43 -18.55
C TRP A 154 0.92 8.20 -19.86
N GLY A 155 -0.06 9.09 -19.94
CA GLY A 155 -0.27 9.89 -21.14
C GLY A 155 0.97 10.68 -21.50
N THR A 156 1.45 10.52 -22.72
CA THR A 156 2.29 11.52 -23.36
C THR A 156 1.38 12.70 -23.64
N GLU A 157 1.37 13.71 -22.78
CA GLU A 157 0.86 15.02 -23.21
C GLU A 157 1.75 15.47 -24.38
N THR A 158 1.19 15.40 -25.59
CA THR A 158 1.73 16.02 -26.79
C THR A 158 1.40 17.50 -26.80
#